data_5971948ef6a0e48eb96c6fad9d501f33
#
_entry.id   5971948ef6a0e48eb96c6fad9d501f33
#
_cell.length_a   1.000
_cell.length_b   1.000
_cell.length_c   1.000
_cell.angle_alpha   90.00
_cell.angle_beta   90.00
_cell.angle_gamma   90.00
#
_symmetry.space_group_name_H-M   'P 1'
#
loop_
_entity.id
_entity.type
_entity.pdbx_description
1 polymer ?
#
loop_
_entity_poly.entity_id
_entity_poly.type
_entity_poly.pdbx_seq_one_letter_code
_entity_poly.pdbx_strand_id
1 'polypeptide(L)'
;MLNHNKRSITLDTKKPKGKAVLDDLIKTCDVLVENFAPGAMDRMGITWEHVQALNPRMIVASVKGFGPGPYEDCKVYENVAQCAGGSASTTGFDDGPPMVTGAQIGDSGTGLHLALGIVAALYQRNTTGRGQKVLAPMQDAVLNLCRVKLRDQQRLERTGTMHEYPQYPDSKFGEAVPRAGNASGGGQPGSILKCKGWETDPNAYIYFITQSAVWPAVCKLIGEEGWITDEAYATPGARLLHLKPIFTRIEQWTMTMTKFEAMDILNKYDIPCGPILSMKEIAEEPALRASGTIVEVDHPTRGKYLTVGNPIKLSD
;
A
#
# COMPACT_ATOMS: atom_id res chain seq x y z
N MET A 1 -6.86 -18.75 3.82
CA MET A 1 -6.65 -17.62 2.92
C MET A 1 -5.25 -17.61 2.30
N LEU A 2 -4.16 -17.57 3.07
CA LEU A 2 -2.79 -17.41 2.54
C LEU A 2 -2.13 -18.69 2.00
N ASN A 3 -2.76 -19.85 2.09
CA ASN A 3 -2.17 -21.15 1.71
C ASN A 3 -2.86 -21.83 0.52
N HIS A 4 -3.57 -21.05 -0.29
CA HIS A 4 -4.10 -21.55 -1.55
C HIS A 4 -2.96 -21.96 -2.47
N ASN A 5 -3.19 -22.98 -3.27
CA ASN A 5 -2.22 -23.48 -4.25
C ASN A 5 -0.88 -23.94 -3.63
N LYS A 6 -0.91 -24.40 -2.37
CA LYS A 6 0.25 -24.92 -1.65
C LYS A 6 0.00 -26.33 -1.15
N ARG A 7 1.05 -27.15 -1.13
CA ARG A 7 1.07 -28.43 -0.44
C ARG A 7 1.77 -28.26 0.89
N SER A 8 1.28 -28.91 1.94
CA SER A 8 1.85 -28.85 3.28
C SER A 8 2.50 -30.18 3.64
N ILE A 9 3.66 -30.11 4.29
CA ILE A 9 4.30 -31.24 4.94
C ILE A 9 4.63 -30.90 6.38
N THR A 10 4.70 -31.89 7.25
CA THR A 10 5.23 -31.77 8.61
C THR A 10 6.60 -32.41 8.65
N LEU A 11 7.61 -31.63 9.06
CA LEU A 11 9.01 -32.08 9.03
C LEU A 11 9.75 -31.58 10.27
N ASP A 12 10.33 -32.51 11.03
CA ASP A 12 11.23 -32.18 12.15
C ASP A 12 12.68 -32.10 11.65
N THR A 13 13.13 -30.90 11.32
CA THR A 13 14.47 -30.67 10.78
C THR A 13 15.59 -30.82 11.82
N LYS A 14 15.27 -30.99 13.11
CA LYS A 14 16.22 -31.28 14.16
C LYS A 14 16.68 -32.75 14.12
N LYS A 15 15.89 -33.62 13.50
CA LYS A 15 16.23 -35.05 13.34
C LYS A 15 17.00 -35.27 12.04
N PRO A 16 18.01 -36.16 12.02
CA PRO A 16 18.80 -36.43 10.82
C PRO A 16 17.96 -36.85 9.60
N LYS A 17 16.93 -37.71 9.78
CA LYS A 17 16.02 -38.09 8.70
C LYS A 17 15.20 -36.91 8.18
N GLY A 18 14.72 -36.03 9.06
CA GLY A 18 14.00 -34.84 8.65
C GLY A 18 14.87 -33.86 7.88
N LYS A 19 16.12 -33.67 8.32
CA LYS A 19 17.09 -32.84 7.59
C LYS A 19 17.40 -33.43 6.20
N ALA A 20 17.58 -34.74 6.09
CA ALA A 20 17.80 -35.39 4.80
C ALA A 20 16.63 -35.18 3.81
N VAL A 21 15.39 -35.27 4.26
CA VAL A 21 14.22 -34.92 3.43
C VAL A 21 14.25 -33.48 2.97
N LEU A 22 14.61 -32.53 3.85
CA LEU A 22 14.75 -31.12 3.48
C LEU A 22 15.85 -30.91 2.43
N ASP A 23 16.99 -31.57 2.61
CA ASP A 23 18.11 -31.50 1.66
C ASP A 23 17.71 -32.06 0.28
N ASP A 24 16.90 -33.12 0.23
CA ASP A 24 16.37 -33.64 -1.03
C ASP A 24 15.35 -32.69 -1.71
N LEU A 25 14.54 -31.97 -0.92
CA LEU A 25 13.70 -30.90 -1.43
C LEU A 25 14.52 -29.75 -2.00
N ILE A 26 15.58 -29.33 -1.32
CA ILE A 26 16.51 -28.27 -1.78
C ILE A 26 17.13 -28.66 -3.13
N LYS A 27 17.51 -29.91 -3.34
CA LYS A 27 18.09 -30.38 -4.60
C LYS A 27 17.12 -30.26 -5.79
N THR A 28 15.82 -30.33 -5.54
CA THR A 28 14.78 -30.41 -6.58
C THR A 28 13.96 -29.14 -6.78
N CYS A 29 13.97 -28.23 -5.80
CA CYS A 29 13.23 -26.96 -5.88
C CYS A 29 14.05 -25.87 -6.57
N ASP A 30 13.35 -24.86 -7.08
CA ASP A 30 13.94 -23.69 -7.73
C ASP A 30 14.22 -22.56 -6.75
N VAL A 31 13.36 -22.39 -5.76
CA VAL A 31 13.37 -21.26 -4.82
C VAL A 31 13.08 -21.76 -3.40
N LEU A 32 13.91 -21.37 -2.46
CA LEU A 32 13.69 -21.50 -1.02
C LEU A 32 13.28 -20.16 -0.45
N VAL A 33 12.04 -20.05 0.06
CA VAL A 33 11.53 -18.81 0.66
C VAL A 33 11.41 -18.97 2.18
N GLU A 34 11.92 -17.99 2.93
CA GLU A 34 11.81 -17.99 4.39
C GLU A 34 11.58 -16.59 4.96
N ASN A 35 10.94 -16.53 6.13
CA ASN A 35 10.74 -15.32 6.92
C ASN A 35 10.99 -15.58 8.42
N PHE A 36 11.93 -16.44 8.72
CA PHE A 36 12.30 -16.76 10.10
C PHE A 36 13.04 -15.59 10.77
N ALA A 37 13.05 -15.61 12.10
CA ALA A 37 13.84 -14.68 12.88
C ALA A 37 15.33 -14.75 12.49
N PRO A 38 16.10 -13.67 12.65
CA PRO A 38 17.51 -13.62 12.31
C PRO A 38 18.30 -14.81 12.89
N GLY A 39 19.22 -15.36 12.10
CA GLY A 39 20.05 -16.52 12.47
C GLY A 39 19.32 -17.87 12.62
N ALA A 40 17.99 -17.93 12.42
CA ALA A 40 17.26 -19.18 12.60
C ALA A 40 17.62 -20.23 11.53
N MET A 41 17.80 -19.82 10.29
CA MET A 41 18.25 -20.71 9.20
C MET A 41 19.62 -21.33 9.51
N ASP A 42 20.56 -20.50 9.98
CA ASP A 42 21.91 -20.96 10.31
C ASP A 42 21.89 -21.96 11.49
N ARG A 43 21.09 -21.67 12.53
CA ARG A 43 20.87 -22.60 13.67
C ARG A 43 20.24 -23.92 13.23
N MET A 44 19.47 -23.95 12.14
CA MET A 44 18.93 -25.18 11.55
C MET A 44 19.93 -25.86 10.61
N GLY A 45 21.11 -25.29 10.42
CA GLY A 45 22.14 -25.79 9.49
C GLY A 45 21.75 -25.62 8.01
N ILE A 46 20.90 -24.64 7.72
CA ILE A 46 20.47 -24.28 6.35
C ILE A 46 21.17 -22.98 5.97
N THR A 47 22.52 -23.04 5.93
CA THR A 47 23.33 -21.89 5.52
C THR A 47 23.34 -21.74 4.00
N TRP A 48 23.75 -20.58 3.53
CA TRP A 48 23.92 -20.33 2.10
C TRP A 48 24.87 -21.33 1.45
N GLU A 49 26.00 -21.61 2.10
CA GLU A 49 27.05 -22.53 1.64
C GLU A 49 26.48 -23.95 1.53
N HIS A 50 25.68 -24.40 2.51
CA HIS A 50 25.03 -25.70 2.49
C HIS A 50 24.04 -25.80 1.32
N VAL A 51 23.19 -24.79 1.13
CA VAL A 51 22.23 -24.75 0.03
C VAL A 51 22.93 -24.76 -1.34
N GLN A 52 23.98 -23.95 -1.49
CA GLN A 52 24.76 -23.88 -2.73
C GLN A 52 25.51 -25.18 -3.05
N ALA A 53 25.98 -25.89 -2.02
CA ALA A 53 26.60 -27.19 -2.22
C ALA A 53 25.61 -28.27 -2.71
N LEU A 54 24.33 -28.19 -2.27
CA LEU A 54 23.28 -29.09 -2.70
C LEU A 54 22.70 -28.72 -4.07
N ASN A 55 22.48 -27.43 -4.31
CA ASN A 55 21.86 -26.92 -5.53
C ASN A 55 22.40 -25.52 -5.87
N PRO A 56 23.43 -25.45 -6.73
CA PRO A 56 24.01 -24.16 -7.15
C PRO A 56 23.04 -23.25 -7.91
N ARG A 57 21.90 -23.77 -8.34
CA ARG A 57 20.85 -23.04 -9.05
C ARG A 57 19.77 -22.49 -8.12
N MET A 58 19.79 -22.85 -6.82
CA MET A 58 18.78 -22.43 -5.84
C MET A 58 18.80 -20.93 -5.64
N ILE A 59 17.62 -20.32 -5.68
CA ILE A 59 17.40 -18.95 -5.22
C ILE A 59 16.92 -19.02 -3.77
N VAL A 60 17.66 -18.37 -2.86
CA VAL A 60 17.25 -18.25 -1.46
C VAL A 60 16.68 -16.86 -1.23
N ALA A 61 15.37 -16.79 -1.00
CA ALA A 61 14.61 -15.57 -0.85
C ALA A 61 14.17 -15.38 0.60
N SER A 62 14.61 -14.29 1.22
CA SER A 62 14.44 -14.04 2.65
C SER A 62 13.72 -12.72 2.90
N VAL A 63 12.71 -12.74 3.80
CA VAL A 63 12.16 -11.54 4.43
C VAL A 63 12.80 -11.37 5.80
N LYS A 64 13.28 -10.16 6.08
CA LYS A 64 13.78 -9.77 7.41
C LYS A 64 13.14 -8.45 7.82
N GLY A 65 13.15 -8.15 9.11
CA GLY A 65 12.61 -6.89 9.61
C GLY A 65 13.40 -5.69 9.12
N PHE A 66 14.71 -5.76 9.31
CA PHE A 66 15.67 -4.75 8.92
C PHE A 66 16.73 -5.33 7.97
N GLY A 67 17.35 -4.46 7.19
CA GLY A 67 18.54 -4.78 6.42
C GLY A 67 19.79 -4.88 7.32
N PRO A 68 20.97 -5.20 6.73
CA PRO A 68 22.21 -5.23 7.47
C PRO A 68 22.48 -3.91 8.19
N GLY A 69 22.81 -3.98 9.48
CA GLY A 69 23.06 -2.81 10.31
C GLY A 69 22.76 -3.04 11.79
N PRO A 70 22.69 -1.98 12.60
CA PRO A 70 22.55 -2.10 14.05
C PRO A 70 21.22 -2.71 14.51
N TYR A 71 20.23 -2.80 13.65
CA TYR A 71 18.90 -3.32 13.96
C TYR A 71 18.61 -4.67 13.29
N GLU A 72 19.55 -5.27 12.58
CA GLU A 72 19.33 -6.49 11.78
C GLU A 72 18.79 -7.67 12.59
N ASP A 73 19.12 -7.76 13.89
CA ASP A 73 18.64 -8.79 14.79
C ASP A 73 17.27 -8.48 15.45
N CYS A 74 16.69 -7.30 15.20
CA CYS A 74 15.42 -6.92 15.80
C CYS A 74 14.27 -7.68 15.14
N LYS A 75 13.30 -8.11 15.99
CA LYS A 75 12.08 -8.76 15.53
C LYS A 75 11.08 -7.72 15.02
N VAL A 76 10.51 -7.98 13.85
CA VAL A 76 9.57 -7.07 13.19
C VAL A 76 8.34 -7.85 12.73
N TYR A 77 7.19 -7.21 12.88
CA TYR A 77 5.91 -7.59 12.32
C TYR A 77 5.33 -6.39 11.55
N GLU A 78 4.22 -6.58 10.89
CA GLU A 78 3.52 -5.59 10.07
C GLU A 78 3.59 -4.14 10.61
N ASN A 79 3.04 -3.92 11.82
CA ASN A 79 2.94 -2.57 12.38
C ASN A 79 4.30 -2.00 12.82
N VAL A 80 5.23 -2.86 13.24
CA VAL A 80 6.59 -2.45 13.56
C VAL A 80 7.30 -1.95 12.28
N ALA A 81 7.12 -2.65 11.17
CA ALA A 81 7.66 -2.24 9.88
C ALA A 81 7.05 -0.90 9.41
N GLN A 82 5.75 -0.69 9.59
CA GLN A 82 5.10 0.58 9.28
C GLN A 82 5.70 1.75 10.08
N CYS A 83 5.96 1.52 11.37
CA CYS A 83 6.59 2.53 12.22
C CYS A 83 8.04 2.82 11.78
N ALA A 84 8.83 1.77 11.57
CA ALA A 84 10.24 1.90 11.22
C ALA A 84 10.49 2.40 9.79
N GLY A 85 9.56 2.13 8.86
CA GLY A 85 9.65 2.52 7.45
C GLY A 85 9.01 3.88 7.12
N GLY A 86 8.52 4.63 8.13
CA GLY A 86 8.02 5.99 7.96
C GLY A 86 6.54 6.12 7.63
N SER A 87 5.80 5.03 7.42
CA SER A 87 4.38 5.09 7.13
C SER A 87 3.58 5.66 8.29
N ALA A 88 3.80 5.15 9.50
CA ALA A 88 3.03 5.58 10.66
C ALA A 88 3.24 7.06 11.00
N SER A 89 4.45 7.59 10.82
CA SER A 89 4.75 9.00 11.10
C SER A 89 4.02 9.97 10.19
N THR A 90 3.61 9.53 9.01
CA THR A 90 2.95 10.34 7.98
C THR A 90 1.48 9.98 7.76
N THR A 91 0.94 9.03 8.54
CA THR A 91 -0.46 8.60 8.51
C THR A 91 -1.20 9.09 9.75
N GLY A 92 -2.40 9.63 9.57
CA GLY A 92 -3.26 10.17 10.62
C GLY A 92 -3.53 11.67 10.43
N PHE A 93 -4.35 12.21 11.32
CA PHE A 93 -4.62 13.64 11.37
C PHE A 93 -3.48 14.38 12.08
N ASP A 94 -3.33 15.67 11.76
CA ASP A 94 -2.26 16.53 12.27
C ASP A 94 -2.31 16.74 13.79
N ASP A 95 -3.51 16.77 14.35
CA ASP A 95 -3.80 16.92 15.79
C ASP A 95 -3.83 15.59 16.55
N GLY A 96 -3.66 14.45 15.85
CA GLY A 96 -3.71 13.11 16.41
C GLY A 96 -2.35 12.45 16.58
N PRO A 97 -2.30 11.26 17.21
CA PRO A 97 -1.09 10.45 17.26
C PRO A 97 -0.73 9.87 15.88
N PRO A 98 0.52 9.36 15.68
CA PRO A 98 0.84 8.53 14.54
C PRO A 98 -0.10 7.33 14.43
N MET A 99 -0.47 6.94 13.20
CA MET A 99 -1.39 5.84 12.95
C MET A 99 -0.79 4.85 11.96
N VAL A 100 -1.06 3.57 12.15
CA VAL A 100 -0.80 2.54 11.15
C VAL A 100 -1.96 2.47 10.16
N THR A 101 -1.67 2.19 8.88
CA THR A 101 -2.72 1.94 7.89
C THR A 101 -3.32 0.55 8.07
N GLY A 102 -4.60 0.38 7.71
CA GLY A 102 -5.25 -0.93 7.68
C GLY A 102 -4.75 -1.86 6.57
N ALA A 103 -4.07 -1.34 5.55
CA ALA A 103 -3.41 -2.14 4.52
C ALA A 103 -2.10 -2.73 5.07
N GLN A 104 -1.87 -4.03 4.83
CA GLN A 104 -0.67 -4.74 5.27
C GLN A 104 0.52 -4.43 4.37
N ILE A 105 1.04 -3.20 4.46
CA ILE A 105 2.15 -2.73 3.62
C ILE A 105 3.50 -3.25 4.09
N GLY A 106 3.64 -3.61 5.37
CA GLY A 106 4.83 -4.26 5.93
C GLY A 106 4.95 -5.71 5.45
N ASP A 107 3.95 -6.54 5.68
CA ASP A 107 3.96 -7.96 5.30
C ASP A 107 3.74 -8.12 3.79
N SER A 108 2.57 -7.73 3.30
CA SER A 108 2.19 -7.93 1.90
C SER A 108 3.00 -7.07 0.94
N GLY A 109 3.31 -5.83 1.33
CA GLY A 109 4.19 -4.95 0.54
C GLY A 109 5.59 -5.55 0.38
N THR A 110 6.18 -6.08 1.44
CA THR A 110 7.47 -6.78 1.38
C THR A 110 7.39 -8.06 0.56
N GLY A 111 6.30 -8.83 0.71
CA GLY A 111 6.07 -10.03 -0.08
C GLY A 111 6.04 -9.76 -1.58
N LEU A 112 5.42 -8.65 -2.01
CA LEU A 112 5.42 -8.22 -3.42
C LEU A 112 6.82 -7.83 -3.91
N HIS A 113 7.61 -7.10 -3.11
CA HIS A 113 9.00 -6.79 -3.45
C HIS A 113 9.86 -8.06 -3.56
N LEU A 114 9.68 -9.00 -2.62
CA LEU A 114 10.40 -10.28 -2.66
C LEU A 114 10.01 -11.09 -3.90
N ALA A 115 8.74 -11.18 -4.24
CA ALA A 115 8.26 -11.89 -5.42
C ALA A 115 8.87 -11.32 -6.71
N LEU A 116 8.93 -10.00 -6.83
CA LEU A 116 9.60 -9.33 -7.96
C LEU A 116 11.10 -9.67 -8.00
N GLY A 117 11.77 -9.66 -6.84
CA GLY A 117 13.17 -10.06 -6.71
C GLY A 117 13.41 -11.51 -7.12
N ILE A 118 12.50 -12.44 -6.74
CA ILE A 118 12.55 -13.84 -7.14
C ILE A 118 12.42 -13.98 -8.65
N VAL A 119 11.45 -13.31 -9.28
CA VAL A 119 11.26 -13.35 -10.73
C VAL A 119 12.48 -12.83 -11.47
N ALA A 120 13.07 -11.72 -11.02
CA ALA A 120 14.30 -11.17 -11.58
C ALA A 120 15.47 -12.14 -11.45
N ALA A 121 15.61 -12.81 -10.29
CA ALA A 121 16.66 -13.81 -10.05
C ALA A 121 16.46 -15.08 -10.91
N LEU A 122 15.21 -15.52 -11.12
CA LEU A 122 14.88 -16.62 -12.02
C LEU A 122 15.25 -16.27 -13.47
N TYR A 123 14.92 -15.05 -13.91
CA TYR A 123 15.28 -14.57 -15.24
C TYR A 123 16.80 -14.54 -15.44
N GLN A 124 17.54 -13.96 -14.49
CA GLN A 124 19.00 -13.91 -14.55
C GLN A 124 19.62 -15.33 -14.57
N ARG A 125 19.04 -16.27 -13.80
CA ARG A 125 19.49 -17.66 -13.75
C ARG A 125 19.47 -18.35 -15.11
N ASN A 126 18.55 -17.96 -16.01
CA ASN A 126 18.50 -18.52 -17.37
C ASN A 126 19.78 -18.25 -18.17
N THR A 127 20.43 -17.10 -17.92
CA THR A 127 21.68 -16.73 -18.56
C THR A 127 22.92 -17.22 -17.79
N THR A 128 22.91 -17.07 -16.46
CA THR A 128 24.10 -17.36 -15.63
C THR A 128 24.21 -18.83 -15.21
N GLY A 129 23.10 -19.58 -15.25
CA GLY A 129 23.02 -20.96 -14.73
C GLY A 129 23.06 -21.04 -13.22
N ARG A 130 23.21 -19.94 -12.48
CA ARG A 130 23.41 -19.90 -11.01
C ARG A 130 22.27 -19.22 -10.29
N GLY A 131 21.95 -19.72 -9.08
CA GLY A 131 21.04 -19.07 -8.15
C GLY A 131 21.75 -17.95 -7.37
N GLN A 132 20.97 -17.26 -6.52
CA GLN A 132 21.47 -16.16 -5.68
C GLN A 132 20.60 -15.96 -4.45
N LYS A 133 21.08 -15.15 -3.51
CA LYS A 133 20.25 -14.65 -2.41
C LYS A 133 19.40 -13.48 -2.90
N VAL A 134 18.14 -13.43 -2.43
CA VAL A 134 17.23 -12.29 -2.57
C VAL A 134 16.77 -11.91 -1.18
N LEU A 135 17.11 -10.72 -0.73
CA LEU A 135 16.73 -10.19 0.58
C LEU A 135 15.77 -9.02 0.40
N ALA A 136 14.65 -9.05 1.09
CA ALA A 136 13.70 -7.94 1.17
C ALA A 136 13.48 -7.57 2.65
N PRO A 137 14.14 -6.51 3.16
CA PRO A 137 13.86 -5.99 4.49
C PRO A 137 12.49 -5.30 4.52
N MET A 138 11.72 -5.52 5.57
CA MET A 138 10.38 -4.94 5.72
C MET A 138 10.44 -3.40 5.84
N GLN A 139 11.41 -2.87 6.58
CA GLN A 139 11.64 -1.42 6.68
C GLN A 139 11.85 -0.79 5.30
N ASP A 140 12.71 -1.39 4.48
CA ASP A 140 13.07 -0.87 3.15
C ASP A 140 11.87 -0.91 2.19
N ALA A 141 11.08 -1.99 2.25
CA ALA A 141 9.87 -2.13 1.46
C ALA A 141 8.82 -1.08 1.83
N VAL A 142 8.59 -0.84 3.13
CA VAL A 142 7.68 0.21 3.59
C VAL A 142 8.19 1.58 3.19
N LEU A 143 9.49 1.88 3.36
CA LEU A 143 10.07 3.14 2.93
C LEU A 143 9.91 3.36 1.42
N ASN A 144 10.09 2.32 0.61
CA ASN A 144 9.86 2.39 -0.85
C ASN A 144 8.41 2.78 -1.16
N LEU A 145 7.43 2.21 -0.45
CA LEU A 145 6.03 2.56 -0.61
C LEU A 145 5.74 4.01 -0.13
N CYS A 146 6.48 4.50 0.85
CA CYS A 146 6.40 5.86 1.39
C CYS A 146 7.33 6.86 0.68
N ARG A 147 7.97 6.51 -0.43
CA ARG A 147 9.00 7.33 -1.12
C ARG A 147 8.56 8.77 -1.44
N VAL A 148 7.27 8.99 -1.65
CA VAL A 148 6.72 10.33 -1.89
C VAL A 148 6.91 11.23 -0.65
N LYS A 149 6.74 10.68 0.54
CA LYS A 149 6.94 11.42 1.80
C LYS A 149 8.42 11.70 2.07
N LEU A 150 9.32 10.80 1.67
CA LEU A 150 10.76 11.07 1.70
C LEU A 150 11.15 12.20 0.74
N ARG A 151 10.57 12.24 -0.46
CA ARG A 151 10.73 13.36 -1.39
C ARG A 151 10.21 14.67 -0.77
N ASP A 152 9.06 14.62 -0.11
CA ASP A 152 8.47 15.78 0.56
C ASP A 152 9.36 16.28 1.70
N GLN A 153 10.01 15.35 2.46
CA GLN A 153 11.01 15.70 3.46
C GLN A 153 12.20 16.47 2.86
N GLN A 154 12.77 15.94 1.78
CA GLN A 154 13.89 16.62 1.10
C GLN A 154 13.50 18.00 0.53
N ARG A 155 12.23 18.13 0.12
CA ARG A 155 11.70 19.41 -0.35
C ARG A 155 11.54 20.39 0.80
N LEU A 156 11.02 19.94 1.93
CA LEU A 156 10.91 20.75 3.16
C LEU A 156 12.28 21.26 3.61
N GLU A 157 13.29 20.39 3.68
CA GLU A 157 14.67 20.75 4.05
C GLU A 157 15.26 21.81 3.13
N ARG A 158 14.93 21.77 1.84
CA ARG A 158 15.45 22.71 0.84
C ARG A 158 14.70 24.04 0.81
N THR A 159 13.39 24.07 1.03
CA THR A 159 12.54 25.25 0.84
C THR A 159 11.99 25.83 2.12
N GLY A 160 11.98 25.07 3.20
CA GLY A 160 11.39 25.45 4.49
C GLY A 160 9.85 25.50 4.49
N THR A 161 9.18 25.26 3.35
CA THR A 161 7.73 25.38 3.21
C THR A 161 7.15 24.33 2.27
N MET A 162 5.87 23.97 2.49
CA MET A 162 5.10 23.13 1.59
C MET A 162 3.64 23.60 1.56
N HIS A 163 3.27 24.31 0.52
CA HIS A 163 1.93 24.88 0.35
C HIS A 163 0.82 23.82 0.20
N GLU A 164 1.17 22.60 -0.11
CA GLU A 164 0.24 21.47 -0.22
C GLU A 164 -0.29 20.98 1.14
N TYR A 165 0.19 21.53 2.24
CA TYR A 165 -0.26 21.23 3.60
C TYR A 165 -0.92 22.47 4.23
N PRO A 166 -2.14 22.85 3.78
CA PRO A 166 -2.79 24.11 4.15
C PRO A 166 -3.22 24.18 5.62
N GLN A 167 -3.27 23.06 6.33
CA GLN A 167 -3.57 22.99 7.76
C GLN A 167 -2.48 23.60 8.64
N TYR A 168 -1.29 23.81 8.09
CA TYR A 168 -0.19 24.42 8.83
C TYR A 168 -0.10 25.92 8.51
N PRO A 169 -0.09 26.80 9.52
CA PRO A 169 0.03 28.23 9.32
C PRO A 169 1.26 28.60 8.47
N ASP A 170 1.07 29.41 7.45
CA ASP A 170 2.13 29.84 6.53
C ASP A 170 2.86 28.66 5.84
N SER A 171 2.22 27.49 5.75
CA SER A 171 2.84 26.26 5.27
C SER A 171 4.12 25.88 6.03
N LYS A 172 4.27 26.34 7.25
CA LYS A 172 5.39 26.03 8.14
C LYS A 172 5.01 24.95 9.11
N PHE A 173 5.83 23.91 9.17
CA PHE A 173 5.73 22.83 10.12
C PHE A 173 7.14 22.35 10.42
N GLY A 174 7.52 22.12 11.60
CA GLY A 174 8.82 21.68 12.10
C GLY A 174 9.85 21.13 11.10
N GLU A 175 10.73 20.30 11.55
CA GLU A 175 11.82 19.74 10.74
C GLU A 175 11.42 18.46 9.96
N ALA A 176 10.23 17.92 10.23
CA ALA A 176 9.77 16.66 9.62
C ALA A 176 8.42 16.85 8.91
N VAL A 177 8.25 16.15 7.81
CA VAL A 177 6.96 16.11 7.08
C VAL A 177 5.87 15.59 8.01
N PRO A 178 4.78 16.35 8.21
CA PRO A 178 3.74 15.97 9.16
C PRO A 178 2.73 14.97 8.57
N ARG A 179 1.84 14.52 9.44
CA ARG A 179 0.60 13.87 9.02
C ARG A 179 -0.32 14.91 8.37
N ALA A 180 -0.99 14.51 7.32
CA ALA A 180 -1.83 15.39 6.52
C ALA A 180 -3.32 14.96 6.50
N GLY A 181 -3.71 14.00 7.33
CA GLY A 181 -5.07 13.46 7.34
C GLY A 181 -5.46 12.93 5.95
N ASN A 182 -6.57 13.42 5.44
CA ASN A 182 -7.08 13.07 4.12
C ASN A 182 -6.57 13.98 2.99
N ALA A 183 -5.74 14.97 3.30
CA ALA A 183 -5.17 15.84 2.29
C ALA A 183 -4.08 15.10 1.50
N SER A 184 -4.16 15.15 0.17
CA SER A 184 -3.07 14.68 -0.68
C SER A 184 -2.04 15.79 -0.86
N GLY A 185 -0.76 15.49 -0.56
CA GLY A 185 0.34 16.35 -0.99
C GLY A 185 0.57 16.21 -2.49
N GLY A 186 0.83 17.33 -3.17
CA GLY A 186 1.13 17.34 -4.60
C GLY A 186 0.18 18.25 -5.40
N GLY A 187 0.45 18.42 -6.69
CA GLY A 187 -0.23 19.39 -7.56
C GLY A 187 -1.71 19.15 -7.84
N GLN A 188 -2.33 18.17 -7.21
CA GLN A 188 -3.75 17.81 -7.37
C GLN A 188 -4.39 17.63 -5.99
N PRO A 189 -4.80 18.74 -5.32
CA PRO A 189 -5.42 18.65 -4.01
C PRO A 189 -6.67 17.78 -4.02
N GLY A 190 -6.77 16.87 -3.05
CA GLY A 190 -7.91 16.00 -2.85
C GLY A 190 -8.24 15.86 -1.37
N SER A 191 -9.47 15.48 -1.07
CA SER A 191 -9.92 15.21 0.29
C SER A 191 -11.04 14.18 0.30
N ILE A 192 -11.27 13.56 1.45
CA ILE A 192 -12.46 12.75 1.73
C ILE A 192 -13.55 13.71 2.22
N LEU A 193 -14.73 13.64 1.59
CA LEU A 193 -15.87 14.50 1.84
C LEU A 193 -17.08 13.69 2.25
N LYS A 194 -17.88 14.24 3.14
CA LYS A 194 -19.14 13.66 3.59
C LYS A 194 -20.16 13.60 2.46
N CYS A 195 -20.93 12.51 2.43
CA CYS A 195 -22.11 12.37 1.58
C CYS A 195 -23.36 12.22 2.45
N LYS A 196 -24.54 12.27 1.84
CA LYS A 196 -25.81 12.04 2.53
C LYS A 196 -25.79 10.70 3.28
N GLY A 197 -26.19 10.73 4.54
CA GLY A 197 -26.21 9.55 5.42
C GLY A 197 -24.96 9.38 6.29
N TRP A 198 -23.99 10.29 6.23
CA TRP A 198 -22.74 10.22 6.99
C TRP A 198 -22.93 10.15 8.52
N GLU A 199 -24.07 10.63 9.02
CA GLU A 199 -24.39 10.61 10.45
C GLU A 199 -24.63 9.18 10.98
N THR A 200 -25.04 8.27 10.09
CA THR A 200 -25.41 6.89 10.46
C THR A 200 -24.56 5.83 9.77
N ASP A 201 -23.98 6.11 8.61
CA ASP A 201 -23.07 5.24 7.89
C ASP A 201 -21.64 5.81 7.95
N PRO A 202 -20.71 5.15 8.67
CA PRO A 202 -19.32 5.61 8.77
C PRO A 202 -18.56 5.57 7.44
N ASN A 203 -19.14 5.01 6.37
CA ASN A 203 -18.55 4.93 5.03
C ASN A 203 -19.33 5.78 3.99
N ALA A 204 -20.27 6.62 4.40
CA ALA A 204 -20.99 7.53 3.51
C ALA A 204 -20.11 8.75 3.16
N TYR A 205 -18.98 8.47 2.50
CA TYR A 205 -17.98 9.45 2.09
C TYR A 205 -17.49 9.18 0.67
N ILE A 206 -16.96 10.21 0.04
CA ILE A 206 -16.34 10.14 -1.28
C ILE A 206 -14.96 10.82 -1.26
N TYR A 207 -13.96 10.22 -1.89
CA TYR A 207 -12.71 10.92 -2.18
C TYR A 207 -12.87 11.74 -3.44
N PHE A 208 -12.46 12.99 -3.38
CA PHE A 208 -12.60 13.97 -4.46
C PHE A 208 -11.26 14.64 -4.76
N ILE A 209 -10.90 14.79 -6.04
CA ILE A 209 -9.67 15.45 -6.46
C ILE A 209 -10.01 16.66 -7.33
N THR A 210 -9.45 17.82 -7.00
CA THR A 210 -9.54 19.02 -7.84
C THR A 210 -8.39 19.03 -8.86
N GLN A 211 -8.71 18.89 -10.14
CA GLN A 211 -7.75 19.05 -11.23
C GLN A 211 -8.04 20.33 -12.01
N SER A 212 -7.00 20.94 -12.58
CA SER A 212 -7.17 22.19 -13.33
C SER A 212 -8.07 22.02 -14.55
N ALA A 213 -7.98 20.90 -15.24
CA ALA A 213 -8.78 20.63 -16.44
C ALA A 213 -10.30 20.56 -16.13
N VAL A 214 -10.67 20.06 -14.95
CA VAL A 214 -12.07 19.87 -14.56
C VAL A 214 -12.60 20.99 -13.65
N TRP A 215 -11.76 21.94 -13.26
CA TRP A 215 -12.13 23.00 -12.33
C TRP A 215 -13.39 23.82 -12.75
N PRO A 216 -13.54 24.21 -14.03
CA PRO A 216 -14.77 24.89 -14.46
C PRO A 216 -16.04 24.04 -14.30
N ALA A 217 -15.94 22.73 -14.49
CA ALA A 217 -17.06 21.82 -14.28
C ALA A 217 -17.39 21.70 -12.78
N VAL A 218 -16.38 21.60 -11.94
CA VAL A 218 -16.55 21.60 -10.47
C VAL A 218 -17.29 22.86 -10.03
N CYS A 219 -16.83 24.06 -10.44
CA CYS A 219 -17.47 25.32 -10.07
C CYS A 219 -18.96 25.37 -10.47
N LYS A 220 -19.29 24.89 -11.67
CA LYS A 220 -20.69 24.80 -12.13
C LYS A 220 -21.51 23.86 -11.28
N LEU A 221 -21.00 22.67 -10.97
CA LEU A 221 -21.71 21.66 -10.16
C LEU A 221 -22.03 22.17 -8.75
N ILE A 222 -21.10 22.93 -8.15
CA ILE A 222 -21.30 23.45 -6.80
C ILE A 222 -21.98 24.83 -6.77
N GLY A 223 -22.28 25.43 -7.92
CA GLY A 223 -22.93 26.74 -8.02
C GLY A 223 -22.00 27.93 -7.73
N GLU A 224 -20.71 27.77 -8.03
CA GLU A 224 -19.69 28.79 -7.78
C GLU A 224 -18.97 29.18 -9.09
N GLU A 225 -19.72 29.44 -10.17
CA GLU A 225 -19.12 29.78 -11.47
C GLU A 225 -18.19 31.01 -11.41
N GLY A 226 -18.42 31.92 -10.47
CA GLY A 226 -17.55 33.07 -10.24
C GLY A 226 -16.10 32.69 -9.92
N TRP A 227 -15.87 31.51 -9.31
CA TRP A 227 -14.53 31.04 -8.98
C TRP A 227 -13.67 30.70 -10.20
N ILE A 228 -14.28 30.55 -11.37
CA ILE A 228 -13.55 30.26 -12.61
C ILE A 228 -12.63 31.43 -12.99
N THR A 229 -13.05 32.66 -12.72
CA THR A 229 -12.34 33.90 -13.09
C THR A 229 -11.81 34.68 -11.90
N ASP A 230 -12.20 34.34 -10.68
CA ASP A 230 -11.72 34.96 -9.46
C ASP A 230 -10.23 34.66 -9.26
N GLU A 231 -9.42 35.70 -9.06
CA GLU A 231 -7.97 35.59 -8.85
C GLU A 231 -7.58 34.65 -7.69
N ALA A 232 -8.44 34.53 -6.66
CA ALA A 232 -8.22 33.63 -5.52
C ALA A 232 -8.41 32.14 -5.87
N TYR A 233 -9.12 31.83 -6.96
CA TYR A 233 -9.50 30.44 -7.28
C TYR A 233 -9.15 30.01 -8.71
N ALA A 234 -8.89 30.94 -9.62
CA ALA A 234 -8.74 30.66 -11.04
C ALA A 234 -7.53 29.78 -11.36
N THR A 235 -6.43 29.91 -10.63
CA THR A 235 -5.20 29.17 -10.88
C THR A 235 -4.97 28.07 -9.84
N PRO A 236 -4.25 26.97 -10.20
CA PRO A 236 -3.89 25.95 -9.23
C PRO A 236 -3.13 26.46 -8.01
N GLY A 237 -2.21 27.41 -8.23
CA GLY A 237 -1.42 28.01 -7.15
C GLY A 237 -2.27 28.83 -6.18
N ALA A 238 -3.21 29.64 -6.72
CA ALA A 238 -4.14 30.40 -5.89
C ALA A 238 -5.05 29.49 -5.06
N ARG A 239 -5.58 28.41 -5.64
CA ARG A 239 -6.43 27.44 -4.95
C ARG A 239 -5.75 26.78 -3.75
N LEU A 240 -4.44 26.56 -3.79
CA LEU A 240 -3.70 25.96 -2.67
C LEU A 240 -3.83 26.75 -1.38
N LEU A 241 -4.00 28.08 -1.48
CA LEU A 241 -4.20 28.95 -0.32
C LEU A 241 -5.64 28.93 0.20
N HIS A 242 -6.57 28.37 -0.56
CA HIS A 242 -8.02 28.39 -0.29
C HIS A 242 -8.65 26.99 -0.24
N LEU A 243 -7.87 25.94 0.02
CA LEU A 243 -8.38 24.55 0.00
C LEU A 243 -9.51 24.32 1.00
N LYS A 244 -9.42 24.92 2.19
CA LYS A 244 -10.47 24.75 3.21
C LYS A 244 -11.84 25.25 2.74
N PRO A 245 -12.02 26.50 2.29
CA PRO A 245 -13.31 26.97 1.77
C PRO A 245 -13.77 26.18 0.53
N ILE A 246 -12.84 25.80 -0.37
CA ILE A 246 -13.15 24.99 -1.54
C ILE A 246 -13.76 23.65 -1.12
N PHE A 247 -13.08 22.88 -0.29
CA PHE A 247 -13.58 21.57 0.11
C PHE A 247 -14.81 21.66 1.02
N THR A 248 -14.94 22.70 1.84
CA THR A 248 -16.18 22.94 2.60
C THR A 248 -17.37 23.13 1.66
N ARG A 249 -17.22 23.91 0.59
CA ARG A 249 -18.30 24.14 -0.37
C ARG A 249 -18.63 22.89 -1.19
N ILE A 250 -17.62 22.14 -1.59
CA ILE A 250 -17.82 20.85 -2.29
C ILE A 250 -18.52 19.85 -1.36
N GLU A 251 -18.14 19.77 -0.08
CA GLU A 251 -18.79 18.88 0.90
C GLU A 251 -20.26 19.23 1.10
N GLN A 252 -20.62 20.53 1.14
CA GLN A 252 -22.03 20.93 1.17
C GLN A 252 -22.81 20.39 -0.01
N TRP A 253 -22.22 20.33 -1.19
CA TRP A 253 -22.83 19.76 -2.38
C TRP A 253 -22.89 18.24 -2.29
N THR A 254 -21.82 17.53 -1.90
CA THR A 254 -21.82 16.07 -1.78
C THR A 254 -22.76 15.56 -0.70
N MET A 255 -22.98 16.31 0.39
CA MET A 255 -23.94 15.96 1.44
C MET A 255 -25.40 15.98 0.97
N THR A 256 -25.72 16.55 -0.18
CA THR A 256 -27.08 16.53 -0.73
C THR A 256 -27.46 15.18 -1.37
N MET A 257 -26.50 14.29 -1.61
CA MET A 257 -26.68 13.03 -2.31
C MET A 257 -25.81 11.92 -1.72
N THR A 258 -26.14 10.66 -2.05
CA THR A 258 -25.34 9.50 -1.66
C THR A 258 -23.98 9.50 -2.35
N LYS A 259 -23.01 8.75 -1.80
CA LYS A 259 -21.66 8.60 -2.40
C LYS A 259 -21.70 8.05 -3.83
N PHE A 260 -22.68 7.22 -4.15
CA PHE A 260 -22.85 6.65 -5.50
C PHE A 260 -23.48 7.64 -6.47
N GLU A 261 -24.50 8.37 -6.05
CA GLU A 261 -25.08 9.46 -6.86
C GLU A 261 -24.05 10.54 -7.16
N ALA A 262 -23.24 10.91 -6.16
CA ALA A 262 -22.15 11.86 -6.35
C ALA A 262 -21.10 11.34 -7.36
N MET A 263 -20.70 10.07 -7.24
CA MET A 263 -19.78 9.42 -8.18
C MET A 263 -20.33 9.44 -9.61
N ASP A 264 -21.59 9.08 -9.79
CA ASP A 264 -22.23 9.04 -11.11
C ASP A 264 -22.28 10.41 -11.79
N ILE A 265 -22.52 11.47 -10.99
CA ILE A 265 -22.50 12.85 -11.50
C ILE A 265 -21.07 13.24 -11.86
N LEU A 266 -20.11 13.05 -10.96
CA LEU A 266 -18.72 13.45 -11.15
C LEU A 266 -18.08 12.77 -12.36
N ASN A 267 -18.36 11.48 -12.57
CA ASN A 267 -17.86 10.72 -13.71
C ASN A 267 -18.37 11.24 -15.07
N LYS A 268 -19.58 11.84 -15.13
CA LYS A 268 -20.10 12.47 -16.36
C LYS A 268 -19.30 13.69 -16.80
N TYR A 269 -18.52 14.27 -15.89
CA TYR A 269 -17.67 15.45 -16.13
C TYR A 269 -16.19 15.12 -16.06
N ASP A 270 -15.82 13.83 -16.10
CA ASP A 270 -14.44 13.33 -16.00
C ASP A 270 -13.72 13.81 -14.73
N ILE A 271 -14.45 14.05 -13.65
CA ILE A 271 -13.90 14.49 -12.36
C ILE A 271 -13.45 13.26 -11.56
N PRO A 272 -12.15 13.11 -11.24
CA PRO A 272 -11.69 11.96 -10.51
C PRO A 272 -12.27 11.91 -9.09
N CYS A 273 -12.91 10.79 -8.78
CA CYS A 273 -13.52 10.56 -7.47
C CYS A 273 -13.58 9.06 -7.17
N GLY A 274 -13.81 8.72 -5.89
CA GLY A 274 -14.02 7.34 -5.48
C GLY A 274 -14.84 7.27 -4.19
N PRO A 275 -15.94 6.50 -4.18
CA PRO A 275 -16.73 6.28 -2.97
C PRO A 275 -15.93 5.47 -1.97
N ILE A 276 -16.08 5.76 -0.68
CA ILE A 276 -15.50 4.94 0.39
C ILE A 276 -16.36 3.70 0.54
N LEU A 277 -15.87 2.57 0.05
CA LEU A 277 -16.57 1.29 0.14
C LEU A 277 -16.19 0.56 1.43
N SER A 278 -17.19 0.09 2.15
CA SER A 278 -17.01 -0.86 3.25
C SER A 278 -16.57 -2.22 2.72
N MET A 279 -15.95 -3.04 3.56
CA MET A 279 -15.60 -4.42 3.20
C MET A 279 -16.83 -5.26 2.82
N LYS A 280 -18.01 -4.92 3.35
CA LYS A 280 -19.28 -5.54 2.96
C LYS A 280 -19.63 -5.19 1.51
N GLU A 281 -19.66 -3.91 1.17
CA GLU A 281 -19.92 -3.43 -0.20
C GLU A 281 -18.91 -4.02 -1.19
N ILE A 282 -17.62 -4.07 -0.85
CA ILE A 282 -16.58 -4.70 -1.67
C ILE A 282 -16.88 -6.20 -1.87
N ALA A 283 -17.25 -6.93 -0.82
CA ALA A 283 -17.55 -8.36 -0.91
C ALA A 283 -18.79 -8.67 -1.78
N GLU A 284 -19.72 -7.73 -1.85
CA GLU A 284 -20.96 -7.84 -2.63
C GLU A 284 -20.81 -7.26 -4.05
N GLU A 285 -19.70 -6.57 -4.39
CA GLU A 285 -19.50 -5.87 -5.66
C GLU A 285 -19.44 -6.84 -6.86
N PRO A 286 -20.41 -6.78 -7.78
CA PRO A 286 -20.48 -7.73 -8.90
C PRO A 286 -19.28 -7.65 -9.85
N ALA A 287 -18.72 -6.45 -10.07
CA ALA A 287 -17.59 -6.23 -10.96
C ALA A 287 -16.33 -6.91 -10.43
N LEU A 288 -16.11 -6.90 -9.10
CA LEU A 288 -14.98 -7.57 -8.46
C LEU A 288 -15.12 -9.11 -8.51
N ARG A 289 -16.35 -9.62 -8.51
CA ARG A 289 -16.62 -11.06 -8.71
C ARG A 289 -16.41 -11.45 -10.17
N ALA A 290 -16.94 -10.68 -11.10
CA ALA A 290 -16.82 -10.92 -12.53
C ALA A 290 -15.36 -10.89 -13.00
N SER A 291 -14.53 -9.99 -12.44
CA SER A 291 -13.09 -9.90 -12.73
C SER A 291 -12.26 -11.00 -12.04
N GLY A 292 -12.85 -11.81 -11.17
CA GLY A 292 -12.11 -12.79 -10.36
C GLY A 292 -11.18 -12.15 -9.32
N THR A 293 -11.43 -10.90 -8.93
CA THR A 293 -10.73 -10.25 -7.82
C THR A 293 -11.26 -10.74 -6.48
N ILE A 294 -12.58 -11.03 -6.41
CA ILE A 294 -13.18 -11.79 -5.32
C ILE A 294 -13.62 -13.13 -5.86
N VAL A 295 -13.16 -14.19 -5.21
CA VAL A 295 -13.45 -15.58 -5.59
C VAL A 295 -14.08 -16.35 -4.42
N GLU A 296 -15.02 -17.24 -4.73
CA GLU A 296 -15.54 -18.19 -3.78
C GLU A 296 -14.70 -19.47 -3.85
N VAL A 297 -14.26 -19.94 -2.69
CA VAL A 297 -13.48 -21.18 -2.54
C VAL A 297 -14.32 -22.18 -1.75
N ASP A 298 -14.44 -23.40 -2.28
CA ASP A 298 -15.04 -24.52 -1.56
C ASP A 298 -13.94 -25.28 -0.80
N HIS A 299 -13.95 -25.13 0.53
CA HIS A 299 -12.93 -25.75 1.37
C HIS A 299 -13.49 -27.04 2.01
N PRO A 300 -12.76 -28.16 1.93
CA PRO A 300 -13.29 -29.48 2.35
C PRO A 300 -13.85 -29.54 3.77
N THR A 301 -13.33 -28.72 4.69
CA THR A 301 -13.73 -28.76 6.11
C THR A 301 -14.41 -27.47 6.59
N ARG A 302 -14.28 -26.36 5.85
CA ARG A 302 -14.84 -25.04 6.23
C ARG A 302 -16.07 -24.65 5.41
N GLY A 303 -16.37 -25.39 4.34
CA GLY A 303 -17.38 -25.01 3.37
C GLY A 303 -16.95 -23.81 2.52
N LYS A 304 -17.91 -23.17 1.87
CA LYS A 304 -17.67 -22.05 0.97
C LYS A 304 -17.31 -20.77 1.70
N TYR A 305 -16.30 -20.07 1.23
CA TYR A 305 -15.95 -18.74 1.72
C TYR A 305 -15.37 -17.87 0.61
N LEU A 306 -15.45 -16.56 0.81
CA LEU A 306 -14.86 -15.57 -0.12
C LEU A 306 -13.39 -15.31 0.23
N THR A 307 -12.59 -15.14 -0.80
CA THR A 307 -11.20 -14.71 -0.68
C THR A 307 -10.81 -13.80 -1.84
N VAL A 308 -9.68 -13.14 -1.70
CA VAL A 308 -9.11 -12.31 -2.78
C VAL A 308 -8.42 -13.25 -3.79
N GLY A 309 -8.77 -13.11 -5.06
CA GLY A 309 -8.10 -13.75 -6.19
C GLY A 309 -6.80 -13.05 -6.57
N ASN A 310 -6.15 -13.54 -7.61
CA ASN A 310 -4.94 -12.90 -8.13
C ASN A 310 -5.29 -11.58 -8.82
N PRO A 311 -4.74 -10.43 -8.37
CA PRO A 311 -4.97 -9.15 -9.04
C PRO A 311 -4.23 -9.03 -10.38
N ILE A 312 -3.20 -9.83 -10.61
CA ILE A 312 -2.44 -9.85 -11.86
C ILE A 312 -3.20 -10.71 -12.88
N LYS A 313 -3.59 -10.11 -13.99
CA LYS A 313 -4.29 -10.78 -15.09
C LYS A 313 -3.32 -10.90 -16.26
N LEU A 314 -2.96 -12.12 -16.61
CA LEU A 314 -2.16 -12.42 -17.79
C LEU A 314 -3.11 -12.79 -18.94
N SER A 315 -2.72 -12.46 -20.17
CA SER A 315 -3.55 -12.74 -21.36
C SER A 315 -3.53 -14.21 -21.76
N ASP A 316 -2.46 -14.94 -21.35
CA ASP A 316 -2.22 -16.36 -21.67
C ASP A 316 -2.33 -17.25 -20.41
#